data_d8d4871d81a91b304b3be4af27db3cc2
#
_entry.id   d8d4871d81a91b304b3be4af27db3cc2
#
_cell.length_a   1.000
_cell.length_b   1.000
_cell.length_c   1.000
_cell.angle_alpha   90.00
_cell.angle_beta   90.00
_cell.angle_gamma   90.00
#
_symmetry.space_group_name_H-M   'P 1'
#
loop_
_entity.id
_entity.type
_entity.pdbx_description
1 polymer ?
#
loop_
_entity_poly.entity_id
_entity_poly.type
_entity_poly.pdbx_seq_one_letter_code
_entity_poly.pdbx_strand_id
1 'polypeptide(L)'
;VYDNGFDGIELWAQHFFTKGYDTQEYLRLQALYPLRTCVHSCSWDLNLASMNQGIREMSIKQVEASMRLAAELEAMELTVHPGHMTLPGRREESMKLLQDSLEQIGRLSDRIGVDVSLEIMEKIPKEFVTDAQSMEEAAGSRKKQFFYTLDIAHCDSEEEPFHILDQMKRISKIHISNRKGKCYHTPLENGDFSFKEMLPQLLAYGLPLVTEGYDDSRDFHTFTENTAFLKTNGGL
;
A
#
# COMPACT_ATOMS: atom_id res chain seq x y z
N VAL A 1 12.25 -4.52 -13.92
CA VAL A 1 12.48 -4.27 -12.49
C VAL A 1 13.93 -4.64 -12.17
N TYR A 2 14.30 -5.91 -12.14
CA TYR A 2 15.65 -6.40 -11.78
C TYR A 2 16.78 -5.71 -12.57
N ASP A 3 16.70 -5.69 -13.91
CA ASP A 3 17.72 -5.09 -14.79
C ASP A 3 17.87 -3.56 -14.61
N ASN A 4 16.91 -2.94 -13.94
CA ASN A 4 16.94 -1.51 -13.62
C ASN A 4 17.51 -1.19 -12.23
N GLY A 5 17.91 -2.20 -11.46
CA GLY A 5 18.57 -2.04 -10.16
C GLY A 5 17.64 -2.11 -8.96
N PHE A 6 16.35 -2.39 -9.15
CA PHE A 6 15.43 -2.61 -8.04
C PHE A 6 15.68 -3.97 -7.39
N ASP A 7 15.56 -4.04 -6.08
CA ASP A 7 15.75 -5.24 -5.26
C ASP A 7 14.42 -5.88 -4.79
N GLY A 8 13.29 -5.30 -5.17
CA GLY A 8 11.96 -5.82 -4.86
C GLY A 8 10.88 -5.39 -5.85
N ILE A 9 9.72 -5.99 -5.68
CA ILE A 9 8.50 -5.69 -6.44
C ILE A 9 7.29 -5.81 -5.51
N GLU A 10 6.35 -4.89 -5.63
CA GLU A 10 5.01 -5.05 -5.08
C GLU A 10 4.03 -5.37 -6.20
N LEU A 11 3.39 -6.54 -6.10
CA LEU A 11 2.45 -7.03 -7.10
C LEU A 11 1.03 -6.66 -6.69
N TRP A 12 0.28 -6.03 -7.57
CA TRP A 12 -1.12 -5.74 -7.31
C TRP A 12 -1.99 -6.97 -7.62
N ALA A 13 -2.60 -7.56 -6.60
CA ALA A 13 -3.43 -8.76 -6.72
C ALA A 13 -4.59 -8.57 -7.70
N GLN A 14 -5.18 -7.37 -7.77
CA GLN A 14 -6.22 -7.05 -8.75
C GLN A 14 -5.76 -7.30 -10.19
N HIS A 15 -4.54 -6.85 -10.55
CA HIS A 15 -3.95 -7.11 -11.85
C HIS A 15 -3.62 -8.58 -12.04
N PHE A 16 -3.03 -9.21 -11.04
CA PHE A 16 -2.63 -10.62 -11.08
C PHE A 16 -3.83 -11.51 -11.45
N PHE A 17 -4.96 -11.33 -10.76
CA PHE A 17 -6.19 -12.09 -11.01
C PHE A 17 -6.84 -11.72 -12.35
N THR A 18 -6.95 -10.42 -12.66
CA THR A 18 -7.63 -9.95 -13.88
C THR A 18 -6.90 -10.38 -15.16
N LYS A 19 -5.56 -10.41 -15.11
CA LYS A 19 -4.73 -10.85 -16.23
C LYS A 19 -4.54 -12.36 -16.28
N GLY A 20 -4.91 -13.09 -15.22
CA GLY A 20 -4.74 -14.53 -15.13
C GLY A 20 -3.27 -14.95 -15.12
N TYR A 21 -2.42 -14.21 -14.42
CA TYR A 21 -1.01 -14.56 -14.30
C TYR A 21 -0.84 -15.85 -13.50
N ASP A 22 0.20 -16.61 -13.84
CA ASP A 22 0.51 -17.92 -13.24
C ASP A 22 1.51 -17.76 -12.09
N THR A 23 1.15 -18.24 -10.90
CA THR A 23 2.02 -18.22 -9.71
C THR A 23 3.29 -19.03 -9.91
N GLN A 24 3.22 -20.17 -10.59
CA GLN A 24 4.39 -21.03 -10.85
C GLN A 24 5.39 -20.34 -11.81
N GLU A 25 4.87 -19.65 -12.83
CA GLU A 25 5.72 -18.88 -13.74
C GLU A 25 6.37 -17.71 -13.00
N TYR A 26 5.64 -17.02 -12.10
CA TYR A 26 6.22 -15.98 -11.27
C TYR A 26 7.36 -16.50 -10.40
N LEU A 27 7.15 -17.61 -9.68
CA LEU A 27 8.18 -18.23 -8.83
C LEU A 27 9.40 -18.68 -9.64
N ARG A 28 9.17 -19.20 -10.85
CA ARG A 28 10.26 -19.54 -11.77
C ARG A 28 11.09 -18.31 -12.15
N LEU A 29 10.44 -17.19 -12.44
CA LEU A 29 11.13 -15.92 -12.75
C LEU A 29 11.85 -15.36 -11.52
N GLN A 30 11.24 -15.42 -10.34
CA GLN A 30 11.85 -14.96 -9.08
C GLN A 30 13.13 -15.77 -8.74
N ALA A 31 13.15 -17.06 -9.05
CA ALA A 31 14.36 -17.88 -8.88
C ALA A 31 15.51 -17.46 -9.81
N LEU A 32 15.21 -16.88 -10.98
CA LEU A 32 16.20 -16.35 -11.91
C LEU A 32 16.59 -14.89 -11.61
N TYR A 33 15.64 -14.13 -11.11
CA TYR A 33 15.76 -12.70 -10.80
C TYR A 33 15.33 -12.49 -9.33
N PRO A 34 16.25 -12.64 -8.36
CA PRO A 34 15.90 -12.69 -6.94
C PRO A 34 15.44 -11.32 -6.43
N LEU A 35 14.17 -11.03 -6.63
CA LEU A 35 13.49 -9.85 -6.12
C LEU A 35 12.71 -10.20 -4.84
N ARG A 36 12.77 -9.35 -3.84
CA ARG A 36 11.84 -9.41 -2.70
C ARG A 36 10.44 -9.07 -3.18
N THR A 37 9.45 -9.80 -2.73
CA THR A 37 8.05 -9.65 -3.17
C THR A 37 7.19 -9.15 -2.03
N CYS A 38 6.40 -8.11 -2.28
CA CYS A 38 5.22 -7.75 -1.51
C CYS A 38 3.99 -7.90 -2.41
N VAL A 39 2.81 -7.99 -1.83
CA VAL A 39 1.54 -7.97 -2.57
C VAL A 39 0.68 -6.83 -2.08
N HIS A 40 0.14 -6.03 -2.98
CA HIS A 40 -0.95 -5.12 -2.70
C HIS A 40 -2.28 -5.84 -2.94
N SER A 41 -3.19 -5.81 -1.98
CA SER A 41 -4.47 -6.51 -2.10
C SER A 41 -5.32 -5.94 -3.25
N CYS A 42 -6.35 -6.66 -3.65
CA CYS A 42 -7.43 -6.07 -4.43
C CYS A 42 -7.97 -4.84 -3.69
N SER A 43 -8.17 -3.73 -4.41
CA SER A 43 -8.59 -2.44 -3.85
C SER A 43 -9.77 -1.80 -4.57
N TRP A 44 -10.01 -2.13 -5.86
CA TRP A 44 -11.11 -1.55 -6.62
C TRP A 44 -12.47 -2.01 -6.12
N ASP A 45 -13.38 -1.06 -5.90
CA ASP A 45 -14.76 -1.28 -5.47
C ASP A 45 -14.91 -2.05 -4.14
N LEU A 46 -13.85 -2.13 -3.34
CA LEU A 46 -13.86 -2.78 -2.05
C LEU A 46 -13.98 -1.76 -0.92
N ASN A 47 -14.68 -2.17 0.15
CA ASN A 47 -14.81 -1.32 1.32
C ASN A 47 -14.99 -2.15 2.60
N LEU A 48 -13.93 -2.27 3.38
CA LEU A 48 -13.91 -2.97 4.66
C LEU A 48 -14.76 -2.29 5.75
N ALA A 49 -15.09 -1.00 5.56
CA ALA A 49 -15.94 -0.20 6.45
C ALA A 49 -17.37 -0.03 5.90
N SER A 50 -17.75 -0.75 4.85
CA SER A 50 -19.05 -0.60 4.21
C SER A 50 -20.21 -0.87 5.19
N MET A 51 -21.21 0.01 5.21
CA MET A 51 -22.46 -0.21 5.92
C MET A 51 -23.28 -1.33 5.26
N ASN A 52 -23.09 -1.59 3.97
CA ASN A 52 -23.67 -2.75 3.30
C ASN A 52 -22.86 -4.01 3.68
N GLN A 53 -23.50 -4.91 4.44
CA GLN A 53 -22.88 -6.14 4.90
C GLN A 53 -22.32 -7.00 3.76
N GLY A 54 -23.07 -7.15 2.66
CA GLY A 54 -22.64 -7.97 1.52
C GLY A 54 -21.39 -7.42 0.84
N ILE A 55 -21.26 -6.09 0.71
CA ILE A 55 -20.05 -5.45 0.19
C ILE A 55 -18.88 -5.68 1.14
N ARG A 56 -19.09 -5.49 2.44
CA ARG A 56 -18.06 -5.68 3.45
C ARG A 56 -17.54 -7.13 3.50
N GLU A 57 -18.45 -8.10 3.50
CA GLU A 57 -18.10 -9.53 3.47
C GLU A 57 -17.35 -9.92 2.19
N MET A 58 -17.75 -9.37 1.03
CA MET A 58 -17.04 -9.61 -0.22
C MET A 58 -15.66 -8.96 -0.19
N SER A 59 -15.54 -7.76 0.37
CA SER A 59 -14.23 -7.09 0.54
C SER A 59 -13.26 -7.93 1.38
N ILE A 60 -13.73 -8.50 2.50
CA ILE A 60 -12.92 -9.41 3.33
C ILE A 60 -12.49 -10.65 2.54
N LYS A 61 -13.39 -11.24 1.73
CA LYS A 61 -13.05 -12.40 0.87
C LYS A 61 -12.01 -12.07 -0.19
N GLN A 62 -12.06 -10.86 -0.77
CA GLN A 62 -11.06 -10.42 -1.75
C GLN A 62 -9.68 -10.18 -1.09
N VAL A 63 -9.67 -9.64 0.13
CA VAL A 63 -8.44 -9.55 0.93
C VAL A 63 -7.91 -10.95 1.28
N GLU A 64 -8.76 -11.91 1.68
CA GLU A 64 -8.36 -13.31 1.90
C GLU A 64 -7.77 -13.94 0.64
N ALA A 65 -8.37 -13.73 -0.53
CA ALA A 65 -7.84 -14.24 -1.80
C ALA A 65 -6.46 -13.63 -2.11
N SER A 66 -6.30 -12.32 -1.90
CA SER A 66 -5.02 -11.62 -2.07
C SER A 66 -3.96 -12.12 -1.07
N MET A 67 -4.36 -12.44 0.16
CA MET A 67 -3.47 -13.01 1.19
C MET A 67 -3.01 -14.44 0.83
N ARG A 68 -3.88 -15.24 0.24
CA ARG A 68 -3.51 -16.57 -0.27
C ARG A 68 -2.53 -16.47 -1.45
N LEU A 69 -2.76 -15.52 -2.35
CA LEU A 69 -1.82 -15.21 -3.41
C LEU A 69 -0.45 -14.79 -2.82
N ALA A 70 -0.44 -13.91 -1.83
CA ALA A 70 0.79 -13.49 -1.16
C ALA A 70 1.55 -14.69 -0.54
N ALA A 71 0.82 -15.62 0.10
CA ALA A 71 1.41 -16.86 0.62
C ALA A 71 1.98 -17.76 -0.49
N GLU A 72 1.26 -17.93 -1.60
CA GLU A 72 1.73 -18.73 -2.75
C GLU A 72 2.97 -18.13 -3.41
N LEU A 73 3.08 -16.79 -3.44
CA LEU A 73 4.23 -16.07 -4.00
C LEU A 73 5.37 -15.88 -3.01
N GLU A 74 5.27 -16.45 -1.80
CA GLU A 74 6.26 -16.27 -0.71
C GLU A 74 6.53 -14.78 -0.42
N ALA A 75 5.49 -13.94 -0.54
CA ALA A 75 5.58 -12.51 -0.34
C ALA A 75 5.83 -12.17 1.14
N MET A 76 6.58 -11.11 1.40
CA MET A 76 6.91 -10.64 2.74
C MET A 76 5.69 -10.14 3.51
N GLU A 77 4.78 -9.46 2.83
CA GLU A 77 3.56 -8.91 3.43
C GLU A 77 2.49 -8.59 2.38
N LEU A 78 1.27 -8.35 2.87
CA LEU A 78 0.12 -7.90 2.08
C LEU A 78 -0.28 -6.48 2.49
N THR A 79 -0.25 -5.51 1.55
CA THR A 79 -0.82 -4.17 1.74
C THR A 79 -2.32 -4.20 1.60
N VAL A 80 -3.04 -3.53 2.50
CA VAL A 80 -4.50 -3.50 2.53
C VAL A 80 -4.99 -2.08 2.80
N HIS A 81 -5.91 -1.58 1.95
CA HIS A 81 -6.65 -0.35 2.21
C HIS A 81 -7.68 -0.55 3.33
N PRO A 82 -7.79 0.36 4.30
CA PRO A 82 -8.72 0.20 5.42
C PRO A 82 -10.20 0.34 5.01
N GLY A 83 -10.49 0.90 3.83
CA GLY A 83 -11.86 1.22 3.42
C GLY A 83 -12.27 2.64 3.80
N HIS A 84 -13.51 3.02 3.42
CA HIS A 84 -13.97 4.41 3.51
C HIS A 84 -15.41 4.51 4.04
N MET A 85 -15.80 5.72 4.48
CA MET A 85 -17.18 5.99 4.91
C MET A 85 -18.17 5.81 3.76
N THR A 86 -19.22 5.03 3.98
CA THR A 86 -20.35 4.91 3.03
C THR A 86 -21.19 6.20 2.99
N LEU A 87 -21.36 6.84 4.15
CA LEU A 87 -22.15 8.07 4.30
C LEU A 87 -21.35 9.13 5.05
N PRO A 88 -21.39 10.40 4.61
CA PRO A 88 -20.76 11.50 5.33
C PRO A 88 -21.28 11.60 6.78
N GLY A 89 -20.37 11.91 7.70
CA GLY A 89 -20.69 12.09 9.12
C GLY A 89 -20.95 10.81 9.92
N ARG A 90 -20.72 9.63 9.32
CA ARG A 90 -20.86 8.34 10.00
C ARG A 90 -19.51 7.69 10.36
N ARG A 91 -18.54 8.51 10.76
CA ARG A 91 -17.18 8.05 11.07
C ARG A 91 -17.15 6.98 12.16
N GLU A 92 -17.85 7.19 13.28
CA GLU A 92 -17.84 6.24 14.41
C GLU A 92 -18.40 4.87 14.02
N GLU A 93 -19.50 4.86 13.26
CA GLU A 93 -20.10 3.64 12.77
C GLU A 93 -19.18 2.93 11.77
N SER A 94 -18.59 3.67 10.83
CA SER A 94 -17.62 3.14 9.87
C SER A 94 -16.38 2.60 10.56
N MET A 95 -15.87 3.28 11.60
CA MET A 95 -14.72 2.83 12.38
C MET A 95 -15.01 1.49 13.07
N LYS A 96 -16.19 1.33 13.67
CA LYS A 96 -16.58 0.07 14.30
C LYS A 96 -16.66 -1.09 13.28
N LEU A 97 -17.28 -0.84 12.11
CA LEU A 97 -17.38 -1.83 11.05
C LEU A 97 -16.00 -2.21 10.49
N LEU A 98 -15.09 -1.23 10.38
CA LEU A 98 -13.71 -1.47 10.00
C LEU A 98 -12.98 -2.33 11.04
N GLN A 99 -13.10 -2.01 12.32
CA GLN A 99 -12.48 -2.79 13.40
C GLN A 99 -12.95 -4.24 13.39
N ASP A 100 -14.25 -4.49 13.18
CA ASP A 100 -14.81 -5.83 13.03
C ASP A 100 -14.24 -6.58 11.81
N SER A 101 -14.00 -5.88 10.70
CA SER A 101 -13.38 -6.44 9.49
C SER A 101 -11.90 -6.74 9.72
N LEU A 102 -11.15 -5.82 10.32
CA LEU A 102 -9.74 -5.99 10.63
C LEU A 102 -9.49 -7.09 11.66
N GLU A 103 -10.41 -7.31 12.61
CA GLU A 103 -10.34 -8.45 13.51
C GLU A 103 -10.44 -9.78 12.75
N GLN A 104 -11.27 -9.86 11.71
CA GLN A 104 -11.35 -11.04 10.84
C GLN A 104 -10.10 -11.20 9.98
N ILE A 105 -9.59 -10.11 9.38
CA ILE A 105 -8.36 -10.10 8.59
C ILE A 105 -7.16 -10.51 9.44
N GLY A 106 -7.05 -10.03 10.68
CA GLY A 106 -6.00 -10.44 11.60
C GLY A 106 -6.03 -11.95 11.91
N ARG A 107 -7.22 -12.53 12.10
CA ARG A 107 -7.36 -14.00 12.25
C ARG A 107 -6.98 -14.77 10.99
N LEU A 108 -7.26 -14.21 9.80
CA LEU A 108 -6.83 -14.78 8.52
C LEU A 108 -5.31 -14.73 8.38
N SER A 109 -4.68 -13.60 8.73
CA SER A 109 -3.23 -13.44 8.77
C SER A 109 -2.56 -14.48 9.67
N ASP A 110 -3.07 -14.65 10.91
CA ASP A 110 -2.57 -15.68 11.84
C ASP A 110 -2.66 -17.11 11.24
N ARG A 111 -3.76 -17.41 10.53
CA ARG A 111 -4.02 -18.75 9.97
C ARG A 111 -3.22 -19.03 8.70
N ILE A 112 -3.05 -18.02 7.82
CA ILE A 112 -2.39 -18.17 6.52
C ILE A 112 -0.88 -17.98 6.65
N GLY A 113 -0.44 -17.20 7.66
CA GLY A 113 0.97 -16.91 7.92
C GLY A 113 1.54 -15.79 7.05
N VAL A 114 0.71 -14.80 6.67
CA VAL A 114 1.12 -13.61 5.91
C VAL A 114 0.91 -12.37 6.75
N ASP A 115 1.94 -11.56 6.88
CA ASP A 115 1.85 -10.27 7.55
C ASP A 115 0.99 -9.29 6.75
N VAL A 116 0.25 -8.43 7.45
CA VAL A 116 -0.62 -7.42 6.84
C VAL A 116 -0.13 -6.03 7.19
N SER A 117 0.02 -5.20 6.18
CA SER A 117 0.34 -3.78 6.29
C SER A 117 -0.88 -2.94 5.89
N LEU A 118 -1.40 -2.12 6.81
CA LEU A 118 -2.52 -1.23 6.53
C LEU A 118 -2.00 0.10 5.99
N GLU A 119 -2.59 0.57 4.90
CA GLU A 119 -2.16 1.81 4.26
C GLU A 119 -2.87 3.03 4.83
N ILE A 120 -2.09 4.11 5.04
CA ILE A 120 -2.62 5.42 5.44
C ILE A 120 -3.16 6.11 4.19
N MET A 121 -4.47 6.42 4.20
CA MET A 121 -5.21 6.94 3.04
C MET A 121 -5.09 8.45 2.90
N GLU A 122 -5.41 8.92 1.69
CA GLU A 122 -5.46 10.35 1.36
C GLU A 122 -6.56 11.10 2.13
N LYS A 123 -6.36 12.39 2.42
CA LYS A 123 -7.30 13.23 3.17
C LYS A 123 -8.43 13.79 2.30
N ILE A 124 -9.31 12.89 1.83
CA ILE A 124 -10.52 13.26 1.10
C ILE A 124 -11.77 12.94 1.94
N PRO A 125 -12.94 13.57 1.64
CA PRO A 125 -14.10 13.51 2.53
C PRO A 125 -14.64 12.12 2.89
N LYS A 126 -14.40 11.11 2.06
CA LYS A 126 -14.84 9.74 2.33
C LYS A 126 -13.85 8.94 3.18
N GLU A 127 -12.57 9.31 3.15
CA GLU A 127 -11.52 8.62 3.92
C GLU A 127 -11.53 9.08 5.39
N PHE A 128 -11.19 8.18 6.29
CA PHE A 128 -11.21 8.45 7.73
C PHE A 128 -10.07 7.78 8.51
N VAL A 129 -9.21 7.05 7.81
CA VAL A 129 -7.95 6.47 8.31
C VAL A 129 -6.81 7.15 7.55
N THR A 130 -6.48 8.37 7.97
CA THR A 130 -5.64 9.30 7.18
C THR A 130 -4.42 9.83 7.96
N ASP A 131 -4.22 9.34 9.18
CA ASP A 131 -3.12 9.72 10.05
C ASP A 131 -2.78 8.62 11.07
N ALA A 132 -1.72 8.81 11.82
CA ALA A 132 -1.25 7.86 12.83
C ALA A 132 -2.33 7.53 13.89
N GLN A 133 -3.08 8.53 14.34
CA GLN A 133 -4.09 8.34 15.39
C GLN A 133 -5.26 7.50 14.87
N SER A 134 -5.82 7.85 13.73
CA SER A 134 -6.93 7.12 13.12
C SER A 134 -6.54 5.70 12.70
N MET A 135 -5.29 5.48 12.29
CA MET A 135 -4.75 4.17 11.98
C MET A 135 -4.65 3.29 13.24
N GLU A 136 -4.13 3.82 14.36
CA GLU A 136 -4.10 3.09 15.62
C GLU A 136 -5.50 2.78 16.17
N GLU A 137 -6.44 3.71 16.01
CA GLU A 137 -7.85 3.50 16.34
C GLU A 137 -8.45 2.36 15.49
N ALA A 138 -8.22 2.36 14.19
CA ALA A 138 -8.70 1.32 13.27
C ALA A 138 -8.13 -0.06 13.59
N ALA A 139 -6.82 -0.15 13.82
CA ALA A 139 -6.15 -1.39 14.17
C ALA A 139 -6.60 -1.96 15.53
N GLY A 140 -7.03 -1.10 16.45
CA GLY A 140 -7.67 -1.47 17.71
C GLY A 140 -6.85 -2.46 18.55
N SER A 141 -7.47 -3.59 18.92
CA SER A 141 -6.83 -4.67 19.69
C SER A 141 -5.68 -5.34 18.93
N ARG A 142 -5.66 -5.26 17.59
CA ARG A 142 -4.68 -5.88 16.68
C ARG A 142 -3.51 -4.96 16.29
N LYS A 143 -3.39 -3.77 16.86
CA LYS A 143 -2.34 -2.80 16.53
C LYS A 143 -0.90 -3.31 16.71
N LYS A 144 -0.69 -4.36 17.50
CA LYS A 144 0.61 -5.02 17.64
C LYS A 144 0.88 -6.09 16.59
N GLN A 145 -0.14 -6.51 15.85
CA GLN A 145 -0.06 -7.50 14.78
C GLN A 145 0.19 -6.83 13.43
N PHE A 146 -0.57 -5.80 13.10
CA PHE A 146 -0.45 -5.12 11.82
C PHE A 146 0.82 -4.28 11.71
N PHE A 147 1.36 -4.25 10.50
CA PHE A 147 2.28 -3.24 10.02
C PHE A 147 1.50 -2.12 9.33
N TYR A 148 2.20 -1.07 8.93
CA TYR A 148 1.59 0.08 8.27
C TYR A 148 2.40 0.49 7.04
N THR A 149 1.70 0.89 6.00
CA THR A 149 2.27 1.47 4.78
C THR A 149 1.99 2.97 4.80
N LEU A 150 3.04 3.76 4.66
CA LEU A 150 2.93 5.20 4.47
C LEU A 150 3.00 5.52 2.99
N ASP A 151 1.98 6.18 2.43
CA ASP A 151 2.04 6.72 1.08
C ASP A 151 2.29 8.23 1.10
N ILE A 152 3.36 8.65 0.43
CA ILE A 152 3.79 10.06 0.37
C ILE A 152 2.75 10.90 -0.39
N ALA A 153 2.17 10.40 -1.46
CA ALA A 153 1.17 11.15 -2.22
C ALA A 153 -0.11 11.43 -1.42
N HIS A 154 -0.38 10.65 -0.37
CA HIS A 154 -1.53 10.85 0.52
C HIS A 154 -1.32 11.94 1.57
N CYS A 155 -0.10 12.46 1.73
CA CYS A 155 0.23 13.52 2.66
C CYS A 155 -0.12 14.91 2.10
N ASP A 156 -0.36 15.89 2.98
CA ASP A 156 -0.73 17.25 2.60
C ASP A 156 0.48 18.19 2.48
N SER A 157 1.62 17.81 3.07
CA SER A 157 2.88 18.58 3.00
C SER A 157 4.09 17.66 2.98
N GLU A 158 5.25 18.22 2.62
CA GLU A 158 6.53 17.50 2.58
C GLU A 158 7.04 17.07 3.98
N GLU A 159 6.61 17.76 5.05
CA GLU A 159 7.00 17.46 6.43
C GLU A 159 6.15 16.34 7.05
N GLU A 160 4.92 16.17 6.57
CA GLU A 160 3.97 15.24 7.17
C GLU A 160 4.45 13.79 7.17
N PRO A 161 5.04 13.25 6.08
CA PRO A 161 5.59 11.90 6.09
C PRO A 161 6.57 11.64 7.21
N PHE A 162 7.45 12.60 7.47
CA PHE A 162 8.47 12.49 8.52
C PHE A 162 7.85 12.50 9.92
N HIS A 163 6.81 13.32 10.14
CA HIS A 163 6.06 13.30 11.40
C HIS A 163 5.37 11.95 11.63
N ILE A 164 4.80 11.34 10.60
CA ILE A 164 4.18 10.01 10.69
C ILE A 164 5.24 8.95 10.98
N LEU A 165 6.37 8.96 10.27
CA LEU A 165 7.49 8.04 10.46
C LEU A 165 8.08 8.11 11.89
N ASP A 166 8.16 9.30 12.46
CA ASP A 166 8.65 9.48 13.83
C ASP A 166 7.65 8.99 14.90
N GLN A 167 6.36 9.08 14.62
CA GLN A 167 5.29 8.67 15.53
C GLN A 167 4.99 7.18 15.49
N MET A 168 5.03 6.55 14.30
CA MET A 168 4.59 5.18 14.07
C MET A 168 5.77 4.22 13.94
N LYS A 169 5.93 3.32 14.91
CA LYS A 169 7.07 2.38 14.96
C LYS A 169 6.92 1.14 14.05
N ARG A 170 5.76 0.89 13.50
CA ARG A 170 5.47 -0.34 12.73
C ARG A 170 5.22 -0.08 11.25
N ILE A 171 5.74 1.03 10.73
CA ILE A 171 5.76 1.25 9.29
C ILE A 171 6.76 0.25 8.70
N SER A 172 6.31 -0.58 7.76
CA SER A 172 7.11 -1.64 7.11
C SER A 172 7.70 -1.17 5.78
N LYS A 173 7.03 -0.24 5.11
CA LYS A 173 7.47 0.34 3.84
C LYS A 173 6.83 1.70 3.58
N ILE A 174 7.37 2.40 2.60
CA ILE A 174 6.89 3.69 2.14
C ILE A 174 6.57 3.60 0.65
N HIS A 175 5.33 3.90 0.28
CA HIS A 175 4.96 4.14 -1.11
C HIS A 175 5.42 5.54 -1.52
N ILE A 176 6.17 5.62 -2.59
CA ILE A 176 6.71 6.87 -3.11
C ILE A 176 6.13 7.16 -4.49
N SER A 177 5.34 8.19 -4.55
CA SER A 177 4.84 8.84 -5.75
C SER A 177 4.54 10.30 -5.42
N ASN A 178 4.51 11.15 -6.42
CA ASN A 178 4.19 12.55 -6.21
C ASN A 178 2.68 12.78 -6.34
N ARG A 179 2.26 14.00 -6.05
CA ARG A 179 0.89 14.49 -6.29
C ARG A 179 0.94 15.85 -6.94
N LYS A 180 -0.08 16.19 -7.72
CA LYS A 180 -0.25 17.53 -8.27
C LYS A 180 -1.68 18.00 -8.03
N GLY A 181 -1.84 18.84 -7.02
CA GLY A 181 -3.15 19.22 -6.51
C GLY A 181 -3.94 18.01 -6.01
N LYS A 182 -5.00 17.63 -6.76
CA LYS A 182 -5.85 16.47 -6.46
C LYS A 182 -5.54 15.23 -7.32
N CYS A 183 -4.49 15.29 -8.11
CA CYS A 183 -4.03 14.15 -8.90
C CYS A 183 -2.94 13.45 -8.09
N TYR A 184 -3.26 12.29 -7.56
CA TYR A 184 -2.34 11.44 -6.79
C TYR A 184 -1.54 10.53 -7.72
N HIS A 185 -0.42 10.01 -7.23
CA HIS A 185 0.45 9.03 -7.89
C HIS A 185 1.02 9.52 -9.22
N THR A 186 1.42 10.80 -9.27
CA THR A 186 2.18 11.34 -10.41
C THR A 186 3.66 10.91 -10.32
N PRO A 187 4.43 10.97 -11.43
CA PRO A 187 5.87 10.69 -11.41
C PRO A 187 6.61 11.52 -10.34
N LEU A 188 7.69 10.98 -9.77
CA LEU A 188 8.43 11.58 -8.66
C LEU A 188 8.90 13.02 -8.94
N GLU A 189 9.27 13.32 -10.17
CA GLU A 189 9.74 14.66 -10.58
C GLU A 189 8.59 15.61 -10.95
N ASN A 190 7.36 15.10 -11.12
CA ASN A 190 6.24 15.86 -11.65
C ASN A 190 5.09 16.01 -10.65
N GLY A 191 5.29 16.84 -9.63
CA GLY A 191 4.26 17.08 -8.62
C GLY A 191 4.57 18.29 -7.74
N ASP A 192 3.83 18.37 -6.63
CA ASP A 192 3.90 19.46 -5.68
C ASP A 192 5.03 19.27 -4.65
N PHE A 193 5.57 18.04 -4.52
CA PHE A 193 6.62 17.69 -3.57
C PHE A 193 8.00 17.62 -4.23
N SER A 194 9.03 18.16 -3.56
CA SER A 194 10.42 18.07 -3.98
C SER A 194 11.04 16.73 -3.56
N PHE A 195 10.79 15.66 -4.33
CA PHE A 195 11.40 14.36 -4.05
C PHE A 195 12.94 14.39 -4.07
N LYS A 196 13.53 15.32 -4.76
CA LYS A 196 14.99 15.51 -4.73
C LYS A 196 15.50 15.84 -3.32
N GLU A 197 14.73 16.61 -2.53
CA GLU A 197 15.08 16.99 -1.18
C GLU A 197 14.60 15.97 -0.14
N MET A 198 13.48 15.31 -0.41
CA MET A 198 12.87 14.31 0.48
C MET A 198 13.59 12.97 0.42
N LEU A 199 14.00 12.51 -0.76
CA LEU A 199 14.55 11.16 -0.98
C LEU A 199 15.72 10.81 -0.06
N PRO A 200 16.76 11.66 0.12
CA PRO A 200 17.86 11.36 1.05
C PRO A 200 17.38 11.17 2.49
N GLN A 201 16.36 11.92 2.91
CA GLN A 201 15.79 11.82 4.25
C GLN A 201 14.97 10.53 4.41
N LEU A 202 14.18 10.16 3.39
CA LEU A 202 13.41 8.91 3.38
C LEU A 202 14.33 7.68 3.43
N LEU A 203 15.41 7.69 2.65
CA LEU A 203 16.43 6.63 2.65
C LEU A 203 17.09 6.45 4.03
N ALA A 204 17.24 7.52 4.82
CA ALA A 204 17.83 7.45 6.15
C ALA A 204 17.00 6.64 7.16
N TYR A 205 15.70 6.42 6.93
CA TYR A 205 14.87 5.53 7.76
C TYR A 205 15.16 4.04 7.51
N GLY A 206 15.83 3.68 6.42
CA GLY A 206 16.20 2.30 6.11
C GLY A 206 15.00 1.39 5.82
N LEU A 207 13.85 1.97 5.47
CA LEU A 207 12.64 1.25 5.07
C LEU A 207 12.63 1.03 3.55
N PRO A 208 12.01 -0.06 3.07
CA PRO A 208 11.75 -0.22 1.64
C PRO A 208 10.97 0.96 1.08
N LEU A 209 11.44 1.50 -0.04
CA LEU A 209 10.73 2.51 -0.83
C LEU A 209 10.13 1.83 -2.06
N VAL A 210 8.82 1.91 -2.21
CA VAL A 210 8.09 1.29 -3.33
C VAL A 210 7.55 2.39 -4.22
N THR A 211 8.01 2.45 -5.48
CA THR A 211 7.42 3.39 -6.45
C THR A 211 6.00 2.96 -6.77
N GLU A 212 5.05 3.86 -6.53
CA GLU A 212 3.66 3.67 -6.90
C GLU A 212 3.27 4.67 -7.98
N GLY A 213 2.62 4.19 -9.02
CA GLY A 213 2.15 5.04 -10.10
C GLY A 213 1.23 4.29 -11.02
N TYR A 214 0.13 4.94 -11.41
CA TYR A 214 -0.74 4.39 -12.43
C TYR A 214 -0.15 4.68 -13.80
N ASP A 215 0.11 3.64 -14.57
CA ASP A 215 0.66 3.73 -15.91
C ASP A 215 -0.13 2.81 -16.86
N ASP A 216 -0.95 3.40 -17.70
CA ASP A 216 -1.68 2.71 -18.77
C ASP A 216 -0.96 2.76 -20.13
N SER A 217 0.24 3.35 -20.17
CA SER A 217 1.09 3.41 -21.35
C SER A 217 1.65 2.03 -21.71
N ARG A 218 1.87 1.79 -23.00
CA ARG A 218 2.47 0.52 -23.46
C ARG A 218 3.99 0.46 -23.29
N ASP A 219 4.61 1.60 -23.06
CA ASP A 219 6.07 1.80 -22.98
C ASP A 219 6.58 1.98 -21.54
N PHE A 220 5.70 1.80 -20.55
CA PHE A 220 6.04 1.95 -19.13
C PHE A 220 6.66 3.33 -18.82
N HIS A 221 6.00 4.38 -19.31
CA HIS A 221 6.51 5.75 -19.24
C HIS A 221 6.78 6.21 -17.81
N THR A 222 5.81 6.08 -16.91
CA THR A 222 5.93 6.44 -15.49
C THR A 222 7.04 5.65 -14.79
N PHE A 223 7.14 4.34 -15.06
CA PHE A 223 8.21 3.52 -14.52
C PHE A 223 9.59 3.99 -15.01
N THR A 224 9.70 4.34 -16.29
CA THR A 224 10.96 4.80 -16.89
C THR A 224 11.39 6.14 -16.32
N GLU A 225 10.47 7.09 -16.16
CA GLU A 225 10.73 8.40 -15.54
C GLU A 225 11.17 8.25 -14.08
N ASN A 226 10.42 7.49 -13.28
CA ASN A 226 10.76 7.25 -11.88
C ASN A 226 12.11 6.54 -11.73
N THR A 227 12.41 5.57 -12.59
CA THR A 227 13.71 4.88 -12.58
C THR A 227 14.87 5.84 -12.89
N ALA A 228 14.72 6.70 -13.88
CA ALA A 228 15.73 7.70 -14.23
C ALA A 228 15.96 8.71 -13.10
N PHE A 229 14.87 9.16 -12.47
CA PHE A 229 14.93 10.04 -11.31
C PHE A 229 15.69 9.40 -10.14
N LEU A 230 15.34 8.16 -9.77
CA LEU A 230 15.97 7.44 -8.65
C LEU A 230 17.46 7.19 -8.90
N LYS A 231 17.85 6.77 -10.11
CA LYS A 231 19.28 6.61 -10.50
C LYS A 231 20.06 7.91 -10.38
N THR A 232 19.45 9.03 -10.73
CA THR A 232 20.11 10.35 -10.69
C THR A 232 20.26 10.87 -9.26
N ASN A 233 19.32 10.52 -8.36
CA ASN A 233 19.25 11.09 -7.01
C ASN A 233 19.65 10.08 -5.89
N GLY A 234 20.24 8.94 -6.23
CA GLY A 234 20.82 8.00 -5.26
C GLY A 234 19.79 7.06 -4.60
N GLY A 235 18.64 6.85 -5.24
CA GLY A 235 17.62 5.91 -4.79
C GLY A 235 17.79 4.48 -5.34
N LEU A 236 18.68 4.29 -6.31
CA LEU A 236 19.05 3.01 -6.95
C LEU A 236 20.55 2.94 -7.13
#